data_534ac899e9676254a6ace460597aa04e
#
_entry.id   534ac899e9676254a6ace460597aa04e
#
_cell.length_a   1.000
_cell.length_b   1.000
_cell.length_c   1.000
_cell.angle_alpha   90.00
_cell.angle_beta   90.00
_cell.angle_gamma   90.00
#
_symmetry.space_group_name_H-M   'P 1'
#
loop_
_entity.id
_entity.type
_entity.pdbx_description
1 polymer ?
#
loop_
_entity_poly.entity_id
_entity_poly.type
_entity_poly.pdbx_seq_one_letter_code
_entity_poly.pdbx_strand_id
1 'polypeptide(L)' 'MVMAEVDVYYFTGWNQMQGDNLLSKRPATLESIKARGGTELPETRRTVDASQVDGNGFLKPEFVKAP' A
#
# COMPACT_ATOMS: atom_id res chain seq x y z
N MET A 1 24.18 5.04 -9.92
CA MET A 1 22.77 4.65 -10.13
C MET A 1 21.91 5.23 -9.02
N VAL A 2 20.86 5.88 -9.40
CA VAL A 2 19.98 6.50 -8.42
C VAL A 2 18.96 5.47 -7.95
N MET A 3 18.90 5.25 -6.65
CA MET A 3 17.87 4.41 -6.06
C MET A 3 16.70 5.28 -5.66
N ALA A 4 15.55 5.00 -6.23
CA ALA A 4 14.34 5.72 -5.88
C ALA A 4 13.66 5.01 -4.73
N GLU A 5 13.37 5.76 -3.68
CA GLU A 5 12.65 5.24 -2.53
C GLU A 5 11.24 5.79 -2.53
N VAL A 6 10.29 4.95 -2.16
CA VAL A 6 8.89 5.35 -2.06
C VAL A 6 8.34 4.90 -0.72
N ASP A 7 7.39 5.64 -0.23
CA ASP A 7 6.71 5.27 1.00
C ASP A 7 5.44 4.50 0.64
N VAL A 8 5.21 3.43 1.35
CA VAL A 8 4.01 2.62 1.20
C VAL A 8 3.32 2.52 2.56
N TYR A 9 2.01 2.38 2.51
CA TYR A 9 1.17 2.35 3.71
C TYR A 9 0.17 1.22 3.57
N TYR A 10 -0.15 0.59 4.69
CA TYR A 10 -1.39 -0.18 4.74
C TYR A 10 -2.54 0.80 4.75
N PHE A 11 -3.66 0.36 4.27
CA PHE A 11 -4.82 1.24 4.14
C PHE A 11 -6.09 0.44 4.30
N THR A 12 -7.18 1.16 4.60
CA THR A 12 -8.50 0.57 4.64
C THR A 12 -9.28 1.03 3.43
N GLY A 13 -10.14 0.15 2.91
CA GLY A 13 -10.98 0.46 1.78
C GLY A 13 -12.41 0.11 2.09
N TRP A 14 -13.33 0.87 1.52
CA TRP A 14 -14.75 0.60 1.71
C TRP A 14 -15.17 -0.58 0.84
N ASN A 15 -15.75 -1.57 1.45
CA ASN A 15 -16.33 -2.69 0.71
C ASN A 15 -17.83 -2.52 0.70
N GLN A 16 -18.37 -2.13 -0.44
CA GLN A 16 -19.80 -1.86 -0.59
C GLN A 16 -20.66 -3.08 -0.35
N MET A 17 -20.14 -4.24 -0.68
CA MET A 17 -20.92 -5.47 -0.53
C MET A 17 -21.09 -5.89 0.93
N GLN A 18 -20.11 -5.58 1.74
CA GLN A 18 -20.14 -5.92 3.16
C GLN A 18 -20.41 -4.71 4.06
N GLY A 19 -20.30 -3.51 3.49
CA GLY A 19 -20.52 -2.31 4.27
C GLY A 19 -19.45 -2.01 5.30
N ASP A 20 -18.26 -2.63 5.16
CA ASP A 20 -17.17 -2.47 6.12
C ASP A 20 -15.92 -1.97 5.46
N ASN A 21 -15.06 -1.33 6.24
CA ASN A 21 -13.70 -1.01 5.83
C ASN A 21 -12.81 -2.23 6.05
N LEU A 22 -12.12 -2.63 5.00
CA LEU A 22 -11.22 -3.78 5.08
C LEU A 22 -9.78 -3.31 5.04
N LEU A 23 -8.96 -3.85 5.93
CA LEU A 23 -7.52 -3.58 5.92
C LEU A 23 -6.89 -4.24 4.70
N SER A 24 -6.03 -3.50 4.01
CA SER A 24 -5.34 -4.04 2.85
C SER A 24 -4.38 -5.15 3.27
N LYS A 25 -4.17 -6.10 2.38
CA LYS A 25 -3.24 -7.21 2.62
C LYS A 25 -1.81 -6.82 2.31
N ARG A 26 -1.62 -5.83 1.46
CA ARG A 26 -0.30 -5.35 1.06
C ARG A 26 -0.29 -3.83 1.15
N PRO A 27 0.84 -3.26 1.58
CA PRO A 27 0.95 -1.80 1.57
C PRO A 27 1.02 -1.28 0.13
N ALA A 28 0.60 -0.06 -0.07
CA ALA A 28 0.59 0.59 -1.37
C ALA A 28 1.08 2.03 -1.23
N THR A 29 1.47 2.61 -2.37
CA THR A 29 1.84 4.01 -2.39
C THR A 29 0.61 4.87 -2.12
N LEU A 30 0.86 6.07 -1.60
CA LEU A 30 -0.23 6.98 -1.27
C LEU A 30 -1.07 7.32 -2.51
N GLU A 31 -0.43 7.48 -3.66
CA GLU A 31 -1.14 7.76 -4.91
C GLU A 31 -2.11 6.63 -5.25
N SER A 32 -1.65 5.39 -5.09
CA SER A 32 -2.48 4.23 -5.38
C SER A 32 -3.67 4.17 -4.43
N ILE A 33 -3.43 4.44 -3.15
CA ILE A 33 -4.48 4.42 -2.14
C ILE A 33 -5.55 5.47 -2.47
N LYS A 34 -5.11 6.68 -2.83
CA LYS A 34 -6.05 7.75 -3.16
C LYS A 34 -6.84 7.46 -4.42
N ALA A 35 -6.19 6.85 -5.41
CA ALA A 35 -6.86 6.47 -6.65
C ALA A 35 -7.95 5.45 -6.42
N ARG A 36 -7.83 4.64 -5.37
CA ARG A 36 -8.81 3.62 -5.02
C ARG A 36 -9.85 4.10 -4.02
N GLY A 37 -9.71 5.32 -3.55
CA GLY A 37 -10.62 5.85 -2.53
C GLY A 37 -10.40 5.28 -1.15
N GLY A 38 -9.21 4.71 -0.90
CA GLY A 38 -8.89 4.16 0.41
C GLY A 38 -8.37 5.23 1.36
N THR A 39 -8.17 4.82 2.60
CA THR A 39 -7.62 5.70 3.64
C THR A 39 -6.32 5.08 4.15
N GLU A 40 -5.24 5.81 4.00
CA GLU A 40 -3.94 5.32 4.45
C GLU A 40 -3.85 5.34 5.98
N LEU A 41 -3.02 4.43 6.49
CA LEU A 41 -2.71 4.35 7.92
C LEU A 41 -1.28 4.87 8.12
N PRO A 42 -1.11 6.14 8.48
CA PRO A 42 0.23 6.75 8.53
C PRO A 42 1.19 6.03 9.46
N GLU A 43 0.68 5.42 10.50
CA GLU A 43 1.52 4.69 11.45
C GLU A 43 2.16 3.44 10.86
N THR A 44 1.67 2.99 9.71
CA THR A 44 2.21 1.81 9.04
C THR A 44 3.19 2.16 7.93
N ARG A 45 3.56 3.42 7.81
CA ARG A 45 4.45 3.88 6.76
C ARG A 45 5.75 3.07 6.71
N ARG A 46 6.14 2.73 5.49
CA ARG A 46 7.35 2.00 5.23
C ARG A 46 8.02 2.59 4.01
N THR A 47 9.33 2.81 4.10
CA THR A 47 10.09 3.28 2.95
C THR A 47 10.73 2.06 2.29
N VAL A 48 10.47 1.89 1.02
CA VAL A 48 10.99 0.75 0.25
C VAL A 48 11.57 1.26 -1.06
N ASP A 49 12.35 0.40 -1.70
CA ASP A 49 12.87 0.71 -3.04
C ASP A 49 11.71 0.67 -4.03
N ALA A 50 11.69 1.62 -4.95
CA ALA A 50 10.65 1.67 -5.98
C ALA A 50 10.56 0.37 -6.79
N SER A 51 11.67 -0.34 -6.93
CA SER A 51 11.67 -1.61 -7.65
C SER A 51 10.90 -2.71 -6.93
N GLN A 52 10.61 -2.52 -5.65
CA GLN A 52 9.85 -3.48 -4.85
C GLN A 52 8.34 -3.27 -4.97
N VAL A 53 7.94 -2.24 -5.68
CA VAL A 53 6.54 -1.90 -5.89
C VAL A 53 6.15 -2.31 -7.31
N ASP A 54 5.00 -2.96 -7.45
CA ASP A 54 4.55 -3.39 -8.77
C ASP A 54 3.90 -2.24 -9.55
N GLY A 55 3.43 -2.53 -10.76
CA GLY A 55 2.85 -1.52 -11.62
C GLY A 55 1.55 -0.92 -11.10
N ASN A 56 0.93 -1.55 -10.12
CA ASN A 56 -0.31 -1.06 -9.50
C ASN A 56 -0.04 -0.20 -8.28
N GLY A 57 1.23 -0.03 -7.91
CA GLY A 57 1.58 0.75 -6.74
C GLY A 57 1.55 -0.04 -5.44
N PHE A 58 1.41 -1.35 -5.51
CA PHE A 58 1.43 -2.21 -4.33
C PHE A 58 2.81 -2.82 -4.14
N LEU A 59 3.23 -2.96 -2.88
CA LEU A 59 4.44 -3.68 -2.58
C LEU A 59 4.27 -5.13 -3.03
N LYS A 60 5.29 -5.66 -3.72
CA LYS A 60 5.22 -7.04 -4.22
C LYS A 60 5.10 -8.01 -3.06
N PRO A 61 4.32 -9.08 -3.22
CA PRO A 61 4.05 -10.01 -2.11
C PRO A 61 5.32 -10.59 -1.48
N GLU A 62 6.36 -10.78 -2.28
CA GLU A 62 7.61 -11.33 -1.81
C GLU A 62 8.34 -10.43 -0.82
N PHE A 63 8.00 -9.15 -0.79
CA PHE A 63 8.59 -8.18 0.13
C PHE A 63 7.68 -7.84 1.30
N VAL A 64 6.48 -8.38 1.31
CA VAL A 64 5.55 -8.18 2.42
C VAL A 64 5.90 -9.18 3.50
N LYS A 65 6.33 -8.66 4.65
CA LYS A 65 6.69 -9.55 5.75
C LYS A 65 5.46 -9.85 6.58
N ALA A 66 5.27 -11.12 6.88
CA ALA A 66 4.23 -11.52 7.78
C ALA A 66 4.55 -11.00 9.19
N PRO A 67 3.55 -10.57 9.94
CA PRO A 67 3.76 -10.12 11.31
C PRO A 67 4.28 -11.23 12.21
#